data_fa7717ed8cf3e55707381e576fb77c14
#
_entry.id   fa7717ed8cf3e55707381e576fb77c14
#
_cell.length_a   1.000
_cell.length_b   1.000
_cell.length_c   1.000
_cell.angle_alpha   90.00
_cell.angle_beta   90.00
_cell.angle_gamma   90.00
#
_symmetry.space_group_name_H-M   'P 1'
#
loop_
_entity.id
_entity.type
_entity.pdbx_description
1 polymer ?
#
loop_
_entity_poly.entity_id
_entity_poly.type
_entity_poly.pdbx_seq_one_letter_code
_entity_poly.pdbx_strand_id
1 'polypeptide(L)'
;MNTPFRPQQIAIVGAGASGCLCAYFLLNAGFEVTIFDKGSPLRTLLPTGGGRCNLAHAEYDFKELAKNYPRGEKFLYSVFSKFSTYDTLSLFSELGVETYTQENGRIFPTSNSARDVQEKILSKIKKASIINENVLEVLPNKIKTCNAEYYFTDIVIATGGHAGYDIIKNLDIDIVTPKPSLVGLNTNNKAPSGIVLKEVLSNDLKISDDLLFTHFGISGPLAYKISSIKARENFPYKLSFDLYPKEIELQKFLNNSPHKDVKNILVDFLPSGFVKYILGDLADIKAHKIDGKTRDLILDKIHNFEVIVTGTNKGEETVTAGGVKLNEINPKTMEAKKIPAYLFYRRNT
;
A
#
# COMPACT_ATOMS: atom_id res chain seq x y z
N MET A 1 -30.36 -31.14 33.20
CA MET A 1 -29.49 -30.06 33.72
C MET A 1 -29.11 -29.23 32.52
N ASN A 2 -29.60 -28.00 32.38
CA ASN A 2 -29.21 -27.10 31.32
C ASN A 2 -27.81 -26.64 31.64
N THR A 3 -26.80 -27.11 30.91
CA THR A 3 -25.47 -26.49 30.90
C THR A 3 -25.66 -25.03 30.51
N PRO A 4 -25.18 -24.05 31.29
CA PRO A 4 -25.28 -22.67 30.91
C PRO A 4 -24.56 -22.49 29.59
N PHE A 5 -25.18 -21.85 28.62
CA PHE A 5 -24.60 -21.48 27.35
C PHE A 5 -23.38 -20.59 27.62
N ARG A 6 -22.19 -21.14 27.47
CA ARG A 6 -20.97 -20.32 27.51
C ARG A 6 -20.84 -19.65 26.15
N PRO A 7 -20.72 -18.32 26.09
CA PRO A 7 -20.47 -17.66 24.84
C PRO A 7 -19.18 -18.22 24.23
N GLN A 8 -19.17 -18.36 22.93
CA GLN A 8 -18.01 -18.83 22.17
C GLN A 8 -16.88 -17.83 22.33
N GLN A 9 -15.71 -18.30 22.73
CA GLN A 9 -14.53 -17.46 22.97
C GLN A 9 -13.63 -17.44 21.75
N ILE A 10 -13.46 -16.25 21.18
CA ILE A 10 -12.68 -16.07 19.96
C ILE A 10 -11.42 -15.26 20.26
N ALA A 11 -10.27 -15.79 19.83
CA ALA A 11 -9.03 -15.05 19.86
C ALA A 11 -8.74 -14.36 18.54
N ILE A 12 -8.15 -13.18 18.61
CA ILE A 12 -7.61 -12.45 17.47
C ILE A 12 -6.13 -12.18 17.72
N VAL A 13 -5.27 -12.62 16.81
CA VAL A 13 -3.83 -12.36 16.87
C VAL A 13 -3.50 -11.19 15.96
N GLY A 14 -3.21 -10.04 16.56
CA GLY A 14 -2.92 -8.76 15.91
C GLY A 14 -4.01 -7.71 16.14
N ALA A 15 -3.65 -6.59 16.76
CA ALA A 15 -4.53 -5.44 17.03
C ALA A 15 -4.36 -4.34 15.96
N GLY A 16 -4.09 -4.70 14.70
CA GLY A 16 -4.12 -3.77 13.56
C GLY A 16 -5.56 -3.44 13.15
N ALA A 17 -5.74 -2.68 12.05
CA ALA A 17 -7.05 -2.30 11.56
C ALA A 17 -7.96 -3.51 11.32
N SER A 18 -7.42 -4.58 10.70
CA SER A 18 -8.19 -5.81 10.45
C SER A 18 -8.62 -6.52 11.72
N GLY A 19 -7.72 -6.66 12.71
CA GLY A 19 -8.06 -7.32 13.98
C GLY A 19 -9.06 -6.53 14.80
N CYS A 20 -8.90 -5.22 14.91
CA CYS A 20 -9.83 -4.38 15.66
C CYS A 20 -11.23 -4.29 15.00
N LEU A 21 -11.32 -4.22 13.67
CA LEU A 21 -12.62 -4.25 12.99
C LEU A 21 -13.25 -5.64 13.06
N CYS A 22 -12.47 -6.72 12.99
CA CYS A 22 -12.96 -8.07 13.25
C CYS A 22 -13.56 -8.18 14.67
N ALA A 23 -12.85 -7.67 15.68
CA ALA A 23 -13.36 -7.63 17.05
C ALA A 23 -14.67 -6.87 17.17
N TYR A 24 -14.81 -5.74 16.46
CA TYR A 24 -16.06 -4.98 16.43
C TYR A 24 -17.24 -5.83 15.94
N PHE A 25 -17.09 -6.53 14.82
CA PHE A 25 -18.16 -7.39 14.28
C PHE A 25 -18.49 -8.58 15.20
N LEU A 26 -17.47 -9.22 15.76
CA LEU A 26 -17.64 -10.35 16.68
C LEU A 26 -18.35 -9.95 17.98
N LEU A 27 -17.97 -8.82 18.57
CA LEU A 27 -18.63 -8.29 19.76
C LEU A 27 -20.10 -7.94 19.50
N ASN A 28 -20.41 -7.35 18.34
CA ASN A 28 -21.79 -7.06 17.94
C ASN A 28 -22.61 -8.33 17.68
N ALA A 29 -21.96 -9.42 17.29
CA ALA A 29 -22.58 -10.74 17.14
C ALA A 29 -22.70 -11.51 18.48
N GLY A 30 -22.25 -10.95 19.59
CA GLY A 30 -22.40 -11.53 20.95
C GLY A 30 -21.28 -12.49 21.36
N PHE A 31 -20.16 -12.52 20.65
CA PHE A 31 -19.00 -13.35 21.01
C PHE A 31 -18.16 -12.69 22.11
N GLU A 32 -17.47 -13.49 22.91
CA GLU A 32 -16.38 -13.04 23.78
C GLU A 32 -15.09 -12.97 22.97
N VAL A 33 -14.43 -11.81 22.95
CA VAL A 33 -13.26 -11.55 22.11
C VAL A 33 -12.04 -11.22 22.95
N THR A 34 -10.95 -11.90 22.68
CA THR A 34 -9.62 -11.60 23.22
C THR A 34 -8.64 -11.28 22.09
N ILE A 35 -8.01 -10.11 22.14
CA ILE A 35 -7.03 -9.65 21.15
C ILE A 35 -5.63 -9.76 21.74
N PHE A 36 -4.70 -10.38 21.02
CA PHE A 36 -3.29 -10.46 21.38
C PHE A 36 -2.46 -9.55 20.46
N ASP A 37 -1.70 -8.63 21.02
CA ASP A 37 -0.72 -7.83 20.28
C ASP A 37 0.44 -7.43 21.22
N LYS A 38 1.65 -7.38 20.69
CA LYS A 38 2.84 -6.92 21.42
C LYS A 38 2.97 -5.39 21.52
N GLY A 39 2.11 -4.64 20.88
CA GLY A 39 2.16 -3.19 20.80
C GLY A 39 0.80 -2.54 21.02
N SER A 40 0.77 -1.21 20.90
CA SER A 40 -0.48 -0.45 21.01
C SER A 40 -1.43 -0.77 19.87
N PRO A 41 -2.73 -0.97 20.13
CA PRO A 41 -3.73 -1.21 19.10
C PRO A 41 -3.77 -0.10 18.06
N LEU A 42 -3.92 -0.49 16.78
CA LEU A 42 -4.04 0.43 15.63
C LEU A 42 -2.83 1.35 15.41
N ARG A 43 -1.66 1.07 16.01
CA ARG A 43 -0.45 1.91 15.83
C ARG A 43 -0.04 2.07 14.37
N THR A 44 -0.25 1.05 13.55
CA THR A 44 0.07 1.06 12.12
C THR A 44 -0.92 1.88 11.28
N LEU A 45 -2.06 2.28 11.84
CA LEU A 45 -3.03 3.17 11.22
C LEU A 45 -2.53 4.62 11.22
N LEU A 46 -1.84 5.04 12.27
CA LEU A 46 -1.48 6.43 12.54
C LEU A 46 -0.66 7.10 11.42
N PRO A 47 0.35 6.46 10.79
CA PRO A 47 1.11 7.09 9.72
C PRO A 47 0.40 7.05 8.36
N THR A 48 -0.71 6.31 8.22
CA THR A 48 -1.36 6.13 6.93
C THR A 48 -1.95 7.43 6.37
N GLY A 49 -1.89 7.59 5.05
CA GLY A 49 -2.38 8.81 4.39
C GLY A 49 -1.69 10.10 4.86
N GLY A 50 -0.44 10.01 5.34
CA GLY A 50 0.28 11.14 5.93
C GLY A 50 -0.30 11.61 7.26
N GLY A 51 -0.75 10.66 8.10
CA GLY A 51 -1.38 10.92 9.40
C GLY A 51 -2.88 11.23 9.35
N ARG A 52 -3.48 11.22 8.15
CA ARG A 52 -4.91 11.51 7.93
C ARG A 52 -5.79 10.27 7.85
N CYS A 53 -5.22 9.08 7.68
CA CYS A 53 -5.92 7.82 7.46
C CYS A 53 -6.70 7.76 6.13
N ASN A 54 -6.05 7.37 5.03
CA ASN A 54 -6.76 7.04 3.80
C ASN A 54 -7.61 5.77 4.03
N LEU A 55 -8.93 5.92 4.08
CA LEU A 55 -9.86 4.84 4.45
C LEU A 55 -10.20 3.93 3.27
N ALA A 56 -10.41 4.52 2.10
CA ALA A 56 -10.86 3.81 0.91
C ALA A 56 -10.53 4.61 -0.37
N HIS A 57 -10.95 4.07 -1.50
CA HIS A 57 -10.98 4.73 -2.79
C HIS A 57 -12.41 4.69 -3.34
N ALA A 58 -12.84 5.75 -4.05
CA ALA A 58 -14.19 5.89 -4.59
C ALA A 58 -14.40 5.04 -5.86
N GLU A 59 -14.02 3.77 -5.78
CA GLU A 59 -14.37 2.75 -6.74
C GLU A 59 -15.43 1.84 -6.13
N TYR A 60 -16.63 1.87 -6.69
CA TYR A 60 -17.80 1.19 -6.14
C TYR A 60 -18.16 -0.11 -6.87
N ASP A 61 -17.64 -0.30 -8.10
CA ASP A 61 -17.73 -1.60 -8.75
C ASP A 61 -16.64 -2.52 -8.19
N PHE A 62 -17.07 -3.62 -7.56
CA PHE A 62 -16.15 -4.55 -6.89
C PHE A 62 -15.19 -5.25 -7.86
N LYS A 63 -15.56 -5.40 -9.15
CA LYS A 63 -14.67 -5.99 -10.16
C LYS A 63 -13.62 -4.99 -10.60
N GLU A 64 -14.02 -3.73 -10.83
CA GLU A 64 -13.08 -2.67 -11.15
C GLU A 64 -12.12 -2.40 -9.97
N LEU A 65 -12.65 -2.42 -8.74
CA LEU A 65 -11.82 -2.34 -7.53
C LEU A 65 -10.77 -3.46 -7.49
N ALA A 66 -11.16 -4.70 -7.77
CA ALA A 66 -10.25 -5.84 -7.73
C ALA A 66 -9.14 -5.80 -8.80
N LYS A 67 -9.38 -5.18 -9.96
CA LYS A 67 -8.36 -4.99 -11.02
C LYS A 67 -7.16 -4.15 -10.57
N ASN A 68 -7.33 -3.28 -9.55
CA ASN A 68 -6.25 -2.51 -8.99
C ASN A 68 -5.25 -3.33 -8.16
N TYR A 69 -5.54 -4.62 -7.93
CA TYR A 69 -4.66 -5.52 -7.21
C TYR A 69 -3.86 -6.38 -8.19
N PRO A 70 -2.53 -6.23 -8.27
CA PRO A 70 -1.70 -6.94 -9.24
C PRO A 70 -1.75 -8.47 -9.10
N ARG A 71 -2.22 -8.96 -7.96
CA ARG A 71 -2.33 -10.40 -7.63
C ARG A 71 -3.62 -10.68 -6.86
N GLY A 72 -4.24 -11.82 -7.14
CA GLY A 72 -5.41 -12.29 -6.39
C GLY A 72 -6.75 -11.68 -6.81
N GLU A 73 -6.84 -11.03 -7.96
CA GLU A 73 -8.06 -10.40 -8.49
C GLU A 73 -9.30 -11.31 -8.35
N LYS A 74 -9.23 -12.55 -8.87
CA LYS A 74 -10.35 -13.52 -8.79
C LYS A 74 -10.74 -13.90 -7.37
N PHE A 75 -9.77 -13.96 -6.45
CA PHE A 75 -10.03 -14.19 -5.03
C PHE A 75 -10.80 -13.01 -4.42
N LEU A 76 -10.40 -11.80 -4.79
CA LEU A 76 -10.99 -10.56 -4.29
C LEU A 76 -12.42 -10.32 -4.77
N TYR A 77 -12.83 -10.85 -5.93
CA TYR A 77 -14.23 -10.78 -6.36
C TYR A 77 -15.18 -11.32 -5.30
N SER A 78 -14.83 -12.45 -4.66
CA SER A 78 -15.66 -13.04 -3.59
C SER A 78 -15.63 -12.21 -2.30
N VAL A 79 -14.52 -11.55 -2.01
CA VAL A 79 -14.38 -10.69 -0.82
C VAL A 79 -15.13 -9.39 -1.03
N PHE A 80 -14.87 -8.67 -2.12
CA PHE A 80 -15.46 -7.35 -2.38
C PHE A 80 -16.94 -7.40 -2.74
N SER A 81 -17.46 -8.54 -3.26
CA SER A 81 -18.89 -8.71 -3.43
C SER A 81 -19.67 -8.78 -2.11
N LYS A 82 -18.98 -9.03 -0.98
CA LYS A 82 -19.57 -9.07 0.36
C LYS A 82 -19.29 -7.84 1.20
N PHE A 83 -18.16 -7.18 0.94
CA PHE A 83 -17.73 -6.01 1.67
C PHE A 83 -16.98 -5.08 0.72
N SER A 84 -17.70 -4.16 0.11
CA SER A 84 -17.25 -3.21 -0.90
C SER A 84 -16.77 -1.89 -0.29
N THR A 85 -16.40 -0.95 -1.15
CA THR A 85 -16.15 0.44 -0.74
C THR A 85 -17.39 1.05 -0.06
N TYR A 86 -18.58 0.77 -0.58
CA TYR A 86 -19.84 1.27 -0.01
C TYR A 86 -20.03 0.77 1.44
N ASP A 87 -19.83 -0.54 1.66
CA ASP A 87 -19.95 -1.13 3.01
C ASP A 87 -18.89 -0.56 3.96
N THR A 88 -17.69 -0.27 3.45
CA THR A 88 -16.62 0.39 4.21
C THR A 88 -17.06 1.77 4.69
N LEU A 89 -17.66 2.59 3.81
CA LEU A 89 -18.15 3.92 4.18
C LEU A 89 -19.29 3.85 5.20
N SER A 90 -20.24 2.92 5.00
CA SER A 90 -21.32 2.67 5.96
C SER A 90 -20.78 2.29 7.33
N LEU A 91 -19.81 1.39 7.39
CA LEU A 91 -19.15 1.00 8.64
C LEU A 91 -18.51 2.19 9.34
N PHE A 92 -17.74 3.02 8.62
CA PHE A 92 -17.10 4.18 9.23
C PHE A 92 -18.09 5.22 9.69
N SER A 93 -19.22 5.39 8.99
CA SER A 93 -20.35 6.23 9.45
C SER A 93 -20.93 5.71 10.76
N GLU A 94 -21.16 4.38 10.90
CA GLU A 94 -21.62 3.75 12.17
C GLU A 94 -20.62 3.95 13.31
N LEU A 95 -19.33 3.93 12.99
CA LEU A 95 -18.26 4.21 13.96
C LEU A 95 -18.18 5.71 14.34
N GLY A 96 -18.99 6.56 13.69
CA GLY A 96 -19.00 8.01 13.90
C GLY A 96 -17.87 8.74 13.17
N VAL A 97 -17.32 8.14 12.10
CA VAL A 97 -16.30 8.75 11.23
C VAL A 97 -16.97 9.25 9.97
N GLU A 98 -17.20 10.56 9.88
CA GLU A 98 -17.62 11.20 8.63
C GLU A 98 -16.46 11.23 7.65
N THR A 99 -16.76 11.10 6.35
CA THR A 99 -15.76 10.99 5.31
C THR A 99 -16.00 11.97 4.17
N TYR A 100 -14.92 12.30 3.44
CA TYR A 100 -14.98 13.06 2.19
C TYR A 100 -14.09 12.41 1.12
N THR A 101 -14.45 12.61 -0.14
CA THR A 101 -13.69 12.11 -1.29
C THR A 101 -12.89 13.25 -1.92
N GLN A 102 -11.60 13.02 -2.15
CA GLN A 102 -10.75 13.91 -2.91
C GLN A 102 -10.95 13.73 -4.43
N GLU A 103 -10.56 14.71 -5.24
CA GLU A 103 -10.66 14.64 -6.72
C GLU A 103 -10.02 13.41 -7.33
N ASN A 104 -8.94 12.90 -6.72
CA ASN A 104 -8.26 11.67 -7.14
C ASN A 104 -8.90 10.38 -6.62
N GLY A 105 -10.12 10.45 -6.10
CA GLY A 105 -10.88 9.30 -5.62
C GLY A 105 -10.48 8.77 -4.23
N ARG A 106 -9.47 9.33 -3.57
CA ARG A 106 -9.11 8.92 -2.21
C ARG A 106 -10.14 9.41 -1.20
N ILE A 107 -10.46 8.56 -0.23
CA ILE A 107 -11.46 8.87 0.81
C ILE A 107 -10.78 8.99 2.15
N PHE A 108 -10.98 10.13 2.80
CA PHE A 108 -10.42 10.47 4.10
C PHE A 108 -11.50 10.82 5.12
N PRO A 109 -11.22 10.70 6.43
CA PRO A 109 -12.11 11.26 7.46
C PRO A 109 -12.12 12.79 7.38
N THR A 110 -13.27 13.41 7.62
CA THR A 110 -13.42 14.87 7.65
C THR A 110 -12.53 15.54 8.69
N SER A 111 -12.22 14.83 9.78
CA SER A 111 -11.27 15.26 10.80
C SER A 111 -9.82 15.34 10.31
N ASN A 112 -9.49 14.74 9.16
CA ASN A 112 -8.12 14.60 8.66
C ASN A 112 -7.12 14.05 9.72
N SER A 113 -7.58 13.22 10.63
CA SER A 113 -6.81 12.68 11.74
C SER A 113 -6.93 11.17 11.86
N ALA A 114 -5.83 10.46 11.66
CA ALA A 114 -5.76 9.01 11.90
C ALA A 114 -5.97 8.66 13.38
N ARG A 115 -5.63 9.56 14.30
CA ARG A 115 -5.87 9.39 15.73
C ARG A 115 -7.35 9.41 16.07
N ASP A 116 -8.14 10.31 15.47
CA ASP A 116 -9.59 10.35 15.65
C ASP A 116 -10.23 9.02 15.20
N VAL A 117 -9.82 8.50 14.04
CA VAL A 117 -10.28 7.18 13.57
C VAL A 117 -9.89 6.06 14.54
N GLN A 118 -8.64 6.07 15.05
CA GLN A 118 -8.19 5.12 16.05
C GLN A 118 -9.05 5.14 17.30
N GLU A 119 -9.29 6.31 17.88
CA GLU A 119 -10.07 6.50 19.10
C GLU A 119 -11.52 6.02 18.93
N LYS A 120 -12.14 6.32 17.79
CA LYS A 120 -13.49 5.88 17.48
C LYS A 120 -13.60 4.37 17.37
N ILE A 121 -12.69 3.70 16.65
CA ILE A 121 -12.66 2.24 16.59
C ILE A 121 -12.47 1.63 17.99
N LEU A 122 -11.47 2.10 18.75
CA LEU A 122 -11.17 1.59 20.09
C LEU A 122 -12.35 1.77 21.04
N SER A 123 -13.09 2.87 20.92
CA SER A 123 -14.29 3.12 21.74
C SER A 123 -15.38 2.06 21.58
N LYS A 124 -15.47 1.44 20.40
CA LYS A 124 -16.47 0.44 20.07
C LYS A 124 -16.09 -0.99 20.47
N ILE A 125 -14.79 -1.24 20.71
CA ILE A 125 -14.29 -2.57 21.10
C ILE A 125 -13.87 -2.66 22.56
N LYS A 126 -14.32 -1.74 23.41
CA LYS A 126 -13.98 -1.71 24.86
C LYS A 126 -14.33 -2.99 25.62
N LYS A 127 -15.26 -3.79 25.10
CA LYS A 127 -15.65 -5.08 25.69
C LYS A 127 -14.66 -6.21 25.35
N ALA A 128 -13.79 -6.04 24.37
CA ALA A 128 -12.73 -7.01 24.09
C ALA A 128 -11.65 -6.97 25.17
N SER A 129 -11.16 -8.13 25.56
CA SER A 129 -9.94 -8.24 26.37
C SER A 129 -8.74 -8.02 25.46
N ILE A 130 -7.83 -7.10 25.79
CA ILE A 130 -6.60 -6.88 25.03
C ILE A 130 -5.43 -7.34 25.88
N ILE A 131 -4.72 -8.36 25.41
CA ILE A 131 -3.54 -8.93 26.06
C ILE A 131 -2.30 -8.43 25.33
N ASN A 132 -1.49 -7.62 26.02
CA ASN A 132 -0.25 -7.08 25.47
C ASN A 132 0.89 -8.10 25.65
N GLU A 133 0.86 -9.14 24.83
CA GLU A 133 1.86 -10.22 24.84
C GLU A 133 2.28 -10.60 23.44
N ASN A 134 3.52 -11.02 23.30
CA ASN A 134 4.01 -11.58 22.05
C ASN A 134 3.54 -13.04 21.91
N VAL A 135 2.74 -13.29 20.88
CA VAL A 135 2.36 -14.66 20.50
C VAL A 135 3.56 -15.33 19.85
N LEU A 136 3.95 -16.49 20.39
CA LEU A 136 5.07 -17.28 19.90
C LEU A 136 4.62 -18.39 18.94
N GLU A 137 3.44 -18.95 19.20
CA GLU A 137 2.92 -20.08 18.43
C GLU A 137 1.39 -20.09 18.47
N VAL A 138 0.79 -20.47 17.37
CA VAL A 138 -0.64 -20.78 17.27
C VAL A 138 -0.80 -22.24 16.87
N LEU A 139 -1.63 -22.96 17.63
CA LEU A 139 -1.97 -24.36 17.42
C LEU A 139 -3.51 -24.48 17.38
N PRO A 140 -4.08 -25.60 16.91
CA PRO A 140 -5.52 -25.81 16.96
C PRO A 140 -6.08 -25.50 18.37
N ASN A 141 -6.98 -24.52 18.44
CA ASN A 141 -7.66 -24.06 19.66
C ASN A 141 -6.71 -23.52 20.78
N LYS A 142 -5.43 -23.27 20.48
CA LYS A 142 -4.46 -22.80 21.49
C LYS A 142 -3.53 -21.71 20.96
N ILE A 143 -3.32 -20.68 21.79
CA ILE A 143 -2.31 -19.65 21.58
C ILE A 143 -1.28 -19.77 22.70
N LYS A 144 0.00 -19.82 22.32
CA LYS A 144 1.13 -19.78 23.23
C LYS A 144 1.83 -18.42 23.15
N THR A 145 1.95 -17.78 24.28
CA THR A 145 2.72 -16.54 24.43
C THR A 145 4.02 -16.79 25.19
N CYS A 146 4.78 -15.73 25.46
CA CYS A 146 5.95 -15.83 26.33
C CYS A 146 5.60 -16.13 27.80
N ASN A 147 4.34 -15.84 28.25
CA ASN A 147 3.94 -15.93 29.64
C ASN A 147 3.00 -17.10 29.95
N ALA A 148 2.13 -17.49 28.98
CA ALA A 148 1.08 -18.48 29.25
C ALA A 148 0.60 -19.18 27.95
N GLU A 149 -0.23 -20.19 28.15
CA GLU A 149 -1.03 -20.83 27.11
C GLU A 149 -2.51 -20.49 27.32
N TYR A 150 -3.18 -20.16 26.23
CA TYR A 150 -4.60 -19.76 26.21
C TYR A 150 -5.39 -20.66 25.26
N TYR A 151 -6.63 -20.99 25.61
CA TYR A 151 -7.48 -21.87 24.84
C TYR A 151 -8.73 -21.14 24.38
N PHE A 152 -9.06 -21.30 23.08
CA PHE A 152 -10.18 -20.66 22.43
C PHE A 152 -10.95 -21.63 21.55
N THR A 153 -12.20 -21.30 21.21
CA THR A 153 -12.98 -22.07 20.25
C THR A 153 -12.51 -21.81 18.82
N ASP A 154 -12.22 -20.55 18.51
CA ASP A 154 -11.76 -20.11 17.20
C ASP A 154 -10.64 -19.09 17.33
N ILE A 155 -9.76 -19.07 16.34
CA ILE A 155 -8.61 -18.17 16.30
C ILE A 155 -8.58 -17.42 14.97
N VAL A 156 -8.52 -16.09 15.03
CA VAL A 156 -8.37 -15.21 13.87
C VAL A 156 -6.93 -14.73 13.79
N ILE A 157 -6.29 -14.92 12.64
CA ILE A 157 -4.93 -14.42 12.38
C ILE A 157 -5.01 -13.10 11.63
N ALA A 158 -4.68 -11.99 12.30
CA ALA A 158 -4.75 -10.63 11.80
C ALA A 158 -3.42 -9.87 11.95
N THR A 159 -2.29 -10.57 11.85
CA THR A 159 -0.93 -10.09 12.16
C THR A 159 -0.36 -9.12 11.13
N GLY A 160 -1.02 -8.92 9.99
CA GLY A 160 -0.55 -8.06 8.90
C GLY A 160 0.53 -8.72 8.04
N GLY A 161 1.31 -7.90 7.33
CA GLY A 161 2.23 -8.38 6.29
C GLY A 161 3.63 -8.77 6.75
N HIS A 162 4.16 -8.14 7.80
CA HIS A 162 5.57 -8.27 8.17
C HIS A 162 5.85 -9.26 9.29
N ALA A 163 4.88 -9.53 10.14
CA ALA A 163 5.08 -10.37 11.30
C ALA A 163 4.03 -11.49 11.35
N GLY A 164 4.41 -12.61 11.95
CA GLY A 164 3.45 -13.59 12.40
C GLY A 164 3.29 -14.81 11.52
N TYR A 165 4.05 -14.96 10.43
CA TYR A 165 4.00 -16.24 9.70
C TYR A 165 4.73 -17.37 10.44
N ASP A 166 5.74 -17.03 11.23
CA ASP A 166 6.45 -18.02 12.07
C ASP A 166 5.53 -18.64 13.14
N ILE A 167 4.55 -17.87 13.63
CA ILE A 167 3.61 -18.36 14.65
C ILE A 167 2.64 -19.44 14.13
N ILE A 168 2.45 -19.51 12.81
CA ILE A 168 1.56 -20.48 12.14
C ILE A 168 2.32 -21.59 11.38
N LYS A 169 3.66 -21.64 11.49
CA LYS A 169 4.48 -22.61 10.74
C LYS A 169 4.12 -24.08 11.00
N ASN A 170 3.58 -24.37 12.20
CA ASN A 170 3.18 -25.72 12.60
C ASN A 170 1.76 -26.09 12.12
N LEU A 171 1.08 -25.19 11.40
CA LEU A 171 -0.28 -25.42 10.91
C LEU A 171 -0.34 -26.04 9.50
N ASP A 172 0.79 -26.45 8.93
CA ASP A 172 0.87 -27.00 7.57
C ASP A 172 0.17 -26.12 6.51
N ILE A 173 0.35 -24.81 6.63
CA ILE A 173 -0.20 -23.81 5.72
C ILE A 173 0.91 -23.23 4.86
N ASP A 174 0.73 -23.30 3.55
CA ASP A 174 1.68 -22.74 2.59
C ASP A 174 1.77 -21.22 2.69
N ILE A 175 2.98 -20.69 2.81
CA ILE A 175 3.30 -19.27 2.85
C ILE A 175 4.09 -18.87 1.60
N VAL A 176 3.56 -17.89 0.87
CA VAL A 176 4.31 -17.17 -0.15
C VAL A 176 5.14 -16.09 0.56
N THR A 177 6.47 -16.21 0.50
CA THR A 177 7.38 -15.29 1.20
C THR A 177 6.98 -13.82 0.99
N PRO A 178 6.71 -13.06 2.04
CA PRO A 178 6.37 -11.65 1.93
C PRO A 178 7.52 -10.83 1.33
N LYS A 179 7.20 -9.93 0.43
CA LYS A 179 8.12 -8.96 -0.18
C LYS A 179 7.53 -7.55 0.01
N PRO A 180 8.35 -6.51 0.19
CA PRO A 180 7.87 -5.13 0.26
C PRO A 180 7.03 -4.76 -0.97
N SER A 181 5.97 -3.98 -0.74
CA SER A 181 5.03 -3.50 -1.76
C SER A 181 4.52 -2.13 -1.38
N LEU A 182 4.13 -1.31 -2.34
CA LEU A 182 3.76 0.10 -2.13
C LEU A 182 4.84 0.88 -1.36
N VAL A 183 6.07 0.78 -1.81
CA VAL A 183 7.26 1.31 -1.15
C VAL A 183 8.13 2.06 -2.15
N GLY A 184 8.91 3.03 -1.69
CA GLY A 184 9.91 3.70 -2.50
C GLY A 184 10.97 2.73 -3.03
N LEU A 185 11.57 3.07 -4.16
CA LEU A 185 12.55 2.25 -4.87
C LEU A 185 13.92 2.94 -4.83
N ASN A 186 14.93 2.20 -4.38
CA ASN A 186 16.32 2.63 -4.46
C ASN A 186 16.80 2.58 -5.90
N THR A 187 17.43 3.65 -6.37
CA THR A 187 17.99 3.70 -7.73
C THR A 187 19.44 4.13 -7.72
N ASN A 188 20.14 3.82 -8.82
CA ASN A 188 21.50 4.30 -9.03
C ASN A 188 21.58 5.76 -9.51
N ASN A 189 20.45 6.41 -9.79
CA ASN A 189 20.38 7.77 -10.27
C ASN A 189 20.60 8.78 -9.14
N LYS A 190 21.35 9.84 -9.45
CA LYS A 190 21.62 10.97 -8.56
C LYS A 190 20.76 12.19 -8.92
N ALA A 191 19.49 11.97 -9.24
CA ALA A 191 18.59 13.07 -9.51
C ALA A 191 18.40 13.96 -8.26
N PRO A 192 18.16 15.27 -8.44
CA PRO A 192 17.93 16.17 -7.31
C PRO A 192 16.75 15.70 -6.46
N SER A 193 16.96 15.63 -5.15
CA SER A 193 15.95 15.20 -4.18
C SER A 193 14.88 16.28 -3.95
N GLY A 194 13.65 15.84 -3.62
CA GLY A 194 12.53 16.73 -3.31
C GLY A 194 11.76 17.22 -4.55
N ILE A 195 12.09 16.74 -5.75
CA ILE A 195 11.40 17.12 -6.98
C ILE A 195 10.25 16.15 -7.24
N VAL A 196 9.04 16.69 -7.41
CA VAL A 196 7.86 15.97 -7.86
C VAL A 196 7.60 16.28 -9.32
N LEU A 197 7.53 15.26 -10.16
CA LEU A 197 7.03 15.34 -11.52
C LEU A 197 5.60 14.79 -11.56
N LYS A 198 4.72 15.52 -12.24
CA LYS A 198 3.31 15.18 -12.35
C LYS A 198 3.04 14.30 -13.56
N GLU A 199 2.09 13.39 -13.43
CA GLU A 199 1.57 12.57 -14.54
C GLU A 199 2.66 11.83 -15.34
N VAL A 200 3.77 11.42 -14.71
CA VAL A 200 4.84 10.66 -15.36
C VAL A 200 4.34 9.31 -15.82
N LEU A 201 4.66 8.91 -17.05
CA LEU A 201 4.28 7.61 -17.60
C LEU A 201 5.45 6.61 -17.48
N SER A 202 5.21 5.45 -16.91
CA SER A 202 6.14 4.32 -17.04
C SER A 202 6.03 3.70 -18.42
N ASN A 203 7.08 3.77 -19.21
CA ASN A 203 7.11 3.21 -20.58
C ASN A 203 6.95 1.69 -20.59
N ASP A 204 7.47 1.02 -19.56
CA ASP A 204 7.44 -0.46 -19.44
C ASP A 204 6.06 -0.97 -19.00
N LEU A 205 5.41 -0.29 -18.09
CA LEU A 205 4.15 -0.77 -17.47
C LEU A 205 2.90 -0.10 -18.00
N LYS A 206 3.05 0.98 -18.80
CA LYS A 206 1.94 1.79 -19.35
C LYS A 206 0.98 2.31 -18.28
N ILE A 207 1.52 2.67 -17.12
CA ILE A 207 0.81 3.31 -16.01
C ILE A 207 1.40 4.69 -15.75
N SER A 208 0.56 5.64 -15.36
CA SER A 208 0.97 7.00 -15.03
C SER A 208 0.54 7.41 -13.62
N ASP A 209 1.32 8.27 -13.01
CA ASP A 209 1.03 8.97 -11.76
C ASP A 209 2.17 9.94 -11.43
N ASP A 210 2.08 10.62 -10.29
CA ASP A 210 3.13 11.51 -9.80
C ASP A 210 4.36 10.71 -9.35
N LEU A 211 5.55 11.18 -9.75
CA LEU A 211 6.84 10.61 -9.39
C LEU A 211 7.65 11.59 -8.53
N LEU A 212 8.08 11.15 -7.36
CA LEU A 212 8.93 11.91 -6.45
C LEU A 212 10.37 11.39 -6.51
N PHE A 213 11.32 12.26 -6.81
CA PHE A 213 12.74 11.98 -6.67
C PHE A 213 13.21 12.25 -5.23
N THR A 214 13.92 11.30 -4.64
CA THR A 214 14.42 11.32 -3.27
C THR A 214 15.93 11.10 -3.22
N HIS A 215 16.53 11.26 -2.05
CA HIS A 215 17.95 10.99 -1.85
C HIS A 215 18.35 9.51 -2.04
N PHE A 216 17.40 8.57 -1.94
CA PHE A 216 17.64 7.13 -2.16
C PHE A 216 17.23 6.66 -3.56
N GLY A 217 16.46 7.44 -4.30
CA GLY A 217 15.96 7.06 -5.62
C GLY A 217 14.61 7.68 -5.92
N ILE A 218 13.58 6.87 -6.13
CA ILE A 218 12.23 7.31 -6.50
C ILE A 218 11.17 6.85 -5.49
N SER A 219 10.17 7.68 -5.27
CA SER A 219 9.03 7.45 -4.40
C SER A 219 7.76 8.07 -5.02
N GLY A 220 6.71 8.19 -4.24
CA GLY A 220 5.44 8.75 -4.68
C GLY A 220 4.53 7.71 -5.33
N PRO A 221 3.33 8.12 -5.76
CA PRO A 221 2.28 7.21 -6.22
C PRO A 221 2.73 6.28 -7.36
N LEU A 222 3.45 6.78 -8.37
CA LEU A 222 3.94 5.95 -9.47
C LEU A 222 4.93 4.88 -9.00
N ALA A 223 5.91 5.26 -8.18
CA ALA A 223 6.90 4.32 -7.63
C ALA A 223 6.23 3.25 -6.75
N TYR A 224 5.20 3.60 -5.99
CA TYR A 224 4.43 2.66 -5.18
C TYR A 224 3.66 1.66 -6.03
N LYS A 225 3.00 2.09 -7.11
CA LYS A 225 2.36 1.20 -8.07
C LYS A 225 3.36 0.23 -8.70
N ILE A 226 4.51 0.75 -9.15
CA ILE A 226 5.59 -0.06 -9.75
C ILE A 226 6.11 -1.09 -8.76
N SER A 227 6.44 -0.68 -7.51
CA SER A 227 6.93 -1.59 -6.48
C SER A 227 5.93 -2.70 -6.15
N SER A 228 4.63 -2.41 -6.23
CA SER A 228 3.59 -3.42 -6.05
C SER A 228 3.54 -4.41 -7.22
N ILE A 229 3.53 -3.94 -8.45
CA ILE A 229 3.49 -4.79 -9.65
C ILE A 229 4.73 -5.66 -9.71
N LYS A 230 5.93 -5.06 -9.54
CA LYS A 230 7.23 -5.71 -9.65
C LYS A 230 7.76 -6.34 -8.34
N ALA A 231 6.91 -6.49 -7.31
CA ALA A 231 7.35 -6.99 -5.98
C ALA A 231 8.03 -8.37 -6.00
N ARG A 232 7.88 -9.15 -7.07
CA ARG A 232 8.49 -10.47 -7.25
C ARG A 232 9.70 -10.50 -8.17
N GLU A 233 10.00 -9.39 -8.82
CA GLU A 233 11.19 -9.30 -9.67
C GLU A 233 12.48 -9.26 -8.83
N ASN A 234 13.55 -9.79 -9.41
CA ASN A 234 14.86 -9.73 -8.81
C ASN A 234 15.54 -8.40 -9.14
N PHE A 235 16.28 -7.86 -8.19
CA PHE A 235 17.12 -6.69 -8.40
C PHE A 235 18.50 -7.11 -8.96
N PRO A 236 19.16 -6.23 -9.76
CA PRO A 236 18.65 -4.97 -10.28
C PRO A 236 17.73 -5.17 -11.50
N TYR A 237 16.84 -4.20 -11.75
CA TYR A 237 16.08 -4.11 -12.99
C TYR A 237 15.98 -2.66 -13.49
N LYS A 238 15.76 -2.49 -14.79
CA LYS A 238 15.65 -1.20 -15.45
C LYS A 238 14.20 -0.75 -15.54
N LEU A 239 13.97 0.56 -15.41
CA LEU A 239 12.72 1.24 -15.71
C LEU A 239 12.98 2.39 -16.66
N SER A 240 12.04 2.65 -17.55
CA SER A 240 12.01 3.80 -18.43
C SER A 240 10.75 4.63 -18.18
N PHE A 241 10.91 5.95 -18.18
CA PHE A 241 9.85 6.91 -17.91
C PHE A 241 9.75 7.94 -19.01
N ASP A 242 8.54 8.25 -19.44
CA ASP A 242 8.21 9.51 -20.08
C ASP A 242 7.87 10.54 -19.01
N LEU A 243 8.77 11.50 -18.82
CA LEU A 243 8.67 12.52 -17.77
C LEU A 243 7.65 13.61 -18.10
N TYR A 244 7.27 13.73 -19.34
CA TYR A 244 6.28 14.67 -19.84
C TYR A 244 5.50 14.02 -20.99
N PRO A 245 4.46 13.20 -20.72
CA PRO A 245 3.76 12.37 -21.72
C PRO A 245 2.80 13.19 -22.60
N LYS A 246 3.28 14.32 -23.11
CA LYS A 246 2.62 15.21 -24.06
C LYS A 246 3.62 15.56 -25.14
N GLU A 247 3.12 15.91 -26.31
CA GLU A 247 3.98 16.34 -27.40
C GLU A 247 4.72 17.65 -27.05
N ILE A 248 6.02 17.65 -27.24
CA ILE A 248 6.87 18.84 -27.08
C ILE A 248 7.33 19.30 -28.48
N GLU A 249 6.74 20.34 -29.01
CA GLU A 249 7.20 21.00 -30.26
C GLU A 249 8.52 21.75 -30.01
N LEU A 250 9.56 21.07 -29.51
CA LEU A 250 10.80 21.69 -29.06
C LEU A 250 11.42 22.61 -30.12
N GLN A 251 11.38 22.22 -31.41
CA GLN A 251 11.90 23.05 -32.50
C GLN A 251 11.23 24.42 -32.57
N LYS A 252 9.93 24.50 -32.34
CA LYS A 252 9.18 25.76 -32.35
C LYS A 252 9.61 26.66 -31.19
N PHE A 253 9.81 26.08 -30.00
CA PHE A 253 10.30 26.83 -28.83
C PHE A 253 11.73 27.33 -29.01
N LEU A 254 12.62 26.52 -29.60
CA LEU A 254 13.99 26.90 -29.95
C LEU A 254 14.01 28.07 -30.94
N ASN A 255 13.19 27.99 -32.00
CA ASN A 255 13.09 29.04 -33.02
C ASN A 255 12.53 30.36 -32.45
N ASN A 256 11.55 30.26 -31.54
CA ASN A 256 10.94 31.45 -30.91
C ASN A 256 11.84 32.15 -29.90
N SER A 257 12.89 31.48 -29.44
CA SER A 257 13.80 32.01 -28.41
C SER A 257 15.27 31.70 -28.69
N PRO A 258 15.82 32.10 -29.87
CA PRO A 258 17.14 31.63 -30.36
C PRO A 258 18.30 32.02 -29.46
N HIS A 259 18.19 33.07 -28.68
CA HIS A 259 19.22 33.57 -27.77
C HIS A 259 19.07 33.12 -26.31
N LYS A 260 17.99 32.42 -25.99
CA LYS A 260 17.84 31.83 -24.65
C LYS A 260 18.69 30.55 -24.50
N ASP A 261 19.12 30.27 -23.30
CA ASP A 261 19.71 28.98 -22.96
C ASP A 261 18.61 27.90 -22.97
N VAL A 262 18.94 26.71 -23.42
CA VAL A 262 17.96 25.59 -23.54
C VAL A 262 17.27 25.27 -22.22
N LYS A 263 18.01 25.36 -21.10
CA LYS A 263 17.41 25.19 -19.76
C LYS A 263 16.22 26.14 -19.50
N ASN A 264 16.33 27.39 -19.98
CA ASN A 264 15.29 28.42 -19.79
C ASN A 264 14.07 28.24 -20.71
N ILE A 265 14.16 27.35 -21.69
CA ILE A 265 13.05 26.94 -22.54
C ILE A 265 12.36 25.72 -21.90
N LEU A 266 13.13 24.75 -21.40
CA LEU A 266 12.59 23.50 -20.87
C LEU A 266 11.95 23.64 -19.46
N VAL A 267 12.14 24.77 -18.76
CA VAL A 267 11.44 25.03 -17.49
C VAL A 267 9.93 25.17 -17.64
N ASP A 268 9.43 25.37 -18.86
CA ASP A 268 7.98 25.37 -19.15
C ASP A 268 7.38 23.93 -19.08
N PHE A 269 8.22 22.91 -19.17
CA PHE A 269 7.81 21.51 -19.19
C PHE A 269 8.23 20.76 -17.92
N LEU A 270 9.39 21.06 -17.35
CA LEU A 270 9.97 20.37 -16.21
C LEU A 270 10.52 21.34 -15.16
N PRO A 271 10.51 21.01 -13.86
CA PRO A 271 11.08 21.85 -12.81
C PRO A 271 12.55 22.21 -13.09
N SER A 272 12.92 23.47 -12.84
CA SER A 272 14.25 24.01 -13.23
C SER A 272 15.46 23.22 -12.68
N GLY A 273 15.37 22.73 -11.43
CA GLY A 273 16.41 21.87 -10.85
C GLY A 273 16.57 20.53 -11.59
N PHE A 274 15.47 19.98 -12.10
CA PHE A 274 15.48 18.73 -12.85
C PHE A 274 15.94 18.94 -14.30
N VAL A 275 15.58 20.08 -14.92
CA VAL A 275 16.04 20.44 -16.26
C VAL A 275 17.55 20.49 -16.32
N LYS A 276 18.21 21.12 -15.35
CA LYS A 276 19.70 21.14 -15.30
C LYS A 276 20.29 19.74 -15.18
N TYR A 277 19.69 18.89 -14.37
CA TYR A 277 20.16 17.52 -14.19
C TYR A 277 20.05 16.70 -15.49
N ILE A 278 18.91 16.79 -16.18
CA ILE A 278 18.66 16.04 -17.43
C ILE A 278 19.53 16.51 -18.57
N LEU A 279 19.72 17.83 -18.71
CA LEU A 279 20.49 18.43 -19.78
C LEU A 279 22.00 18.27 -19.59
N GLY A 280 22.49 18.30 -18.34
CA GLY A 280 23.94 18.36 -18.07
C GLY A 280 24.59 19.55 -18.80
N ASP A 281 25.63 19.30 -19.58
CA ASP A 281 26.37 20.32 -20.34
C ASP A 281 25.53 21.04 -21.40
N LEU A 282 24.43 20.49 -21.83
CA LEU A 282 23.51 21.12 -22.79
C LEU A 282 22.70 22.27 -22.17
N ALA A 283 22.68 22.39 -20.84
CA ALA A 283 21.80 23.35 -20.12
C ALA A 283 22.07 24.81 -20.52
N ASP A 284 23.33 25.17 -20.67
CA ASP A 284 23.81 26.54 -20.92
C ASP A 284 24.08 26.84 -22.42
N ILE A 285 23.69 25.90 -23.31
CA ILE A 285 23.82 26.11 -24.76
C ILE A 285 22.65 26.99 -25.24
N LYS A 286 22.94 27.94 -26.11
CA LYS A 286 21.93 28.79 -26.75
C LYS A 286 21.09 28.01 -27.74
N ALA A 287 19.78 28.29 -27.78
CA ALA A 287 18.81 27.57 -28.59
C ALA A 287 19.20 27.49 -30.08
N HIS A 288 19.75 28.57 -30.65
CA HIS A 288 20.19 28.60 -32.06
C HIS A 288 21.36 27.69 -32.38
N LYS A 289 22.08 27.18 -31.37
CA LYS A 289 23.20 26.23 -31.51
C LYS A 289 22.74 24.76 -31.41
N ILE A 290 21.49 24.51 -31.15
CA ILE A 290 20.93 23.17 -31.06
C ILE A 290 20.60 22.67 -32.47
N ASP A 291 21.32 21.67 -32.91
CA ASP A 291 21.03 20.97 -34.16
C ASP A 291 19.94 19.91 -33.97
N GLY A 292 19.50 19.30 -35.09
CA GLY A 292 18.45 18.29 -35.07
C GLY A 292 18.79 17.07 -34.20
N LYS A 293 20.07 16.62 -34.22
CA LYS A 293 20.50 15.47 -33.40
C LYS A 293 20.48 15.78 -31.91
N THR A 294 20.96 16.97 -31.53
CA THR A 294 20.95 17.41 -30.12
C THR A 294 19.51 17.63 -29.64
N ARG A 295 18.63 18.17 -30.47
CA ARG A 295 17.19 18.30 -30.18
C ARG A 295 16.58 16.92 -29.89
N ASP A 296 16.81 15.95 -30.77
CA ASP A 296 16.24 14.61 -30.64
C ASP A 296 16.82 13.89 -29.40
N LEU A 297 18.09 14.10 -29.06
CA LEU A 297 18.70 13.62 -27.82
C LEU A 297 18.03 14.24 -26.56
N ILE A 298 17.69 15.52 -26.60
CA ILE A 298 16.98 16.18 -25.50
C ILE A 298 15.60 15.56 -25.32
N LEU A 299 14.85 15.38 -26.41
CA LEU A 299 13.52 14.74 -26.37
C LEU A 299 13.62 13.29 -25.87
N ASP A 300 14.60 12.52 -26.31
CA ASP A 300 14.84 11.15 -25.85
C ASP A 300 15.11 11.11 -24.34
N LYS A 301 15.93 12.00 -23.82
CA LYS A 301 16.17 12.09 -22.37
C LYS A 301 14.91 12.43 -21.55
N ILE A 302 13.92 13.09 -22.13
CA ILE A 302 12.66 13.43 -21.50
C ILE A 302 11.69 12.26 -21.60
N HIS A 303 11.53 11.67 -22.78
CA HIS A 303 10.51 10.63 -23.03
C HIS A 303 10.99 9.21 -22.73
N ASN A 304 12.33 8.99 -22.60
CA ASN A 304 12.93 7.70 -22.30
C ASN A 304 13.91 7.79 -21.14
N PHE A 305 13.53 8.50 -20.08
CA PHE A 305 14.38 8.64 -18.90
C PHE A 305 14.54 7.30 -18.17
N GLU A 306 15.77 6.82 -18.06
CA GLU A 306 16.07 5.51 -17.51
C GLU A 306 16.61 5.56 -16.09
N VAL A 307 16.16 4.61 -15.26
CA VAL A 307 16.70 4.35 -13.94
C VAL A 307 16.96 2.85 -13.74
N ILE A 308 17.99 2.50 -13.00
CA ILE A 308 18.23 1.13 -12.54
C ILE A 308 17.78 1.04 -11.09
N VAL A 309 16.78 0.23 -10.84
CA VAL A 309 16.28 -0.06 -9.50
C VAL A 309 17.16 -1.13 -8.87
N THR A 310 17.71 -0.84 -7.69
CA THR A 310 18.65 -1.71 -6.97
C THR A 310 18.05 -2.36 -5.72
N GLY A 311 16.87 -1.92 -5.30
CA GLY A 311 16.20 -2.43 -4.12
C GLY A 311 14.97 -1.62 -3.74
N THR A 312 14.35 -1.98 -2.62
CA THR A 312 13.29 -1.22 -1.97
C THR A 312 13.85 -0.35 -0.85
N ASN A 313 13.18 0.79 -0.56
CA ASN A 313 13.59 1.64 0.56
C ASN A 313 13.20 0.98 1.89
N LYS A 314 14.20 0.63 2.69
CA LYS A 314 14.00 0.03 4.01
C LYS A 314 13.43 1.06 4.99
N GLY A 315 12.41 0.67 5.75
CA GLY A 315 11.74 1.53 6.74
C GLY A 315 10.41 2.14 6.28
N GLU A 316 10.11 2.16 4.98
CA GLU A 316 8.79 2.52 4.45
C GLU A 316 7.85 1.31 4.27
N GLU A 317 8.29 0.13 4.65
CA GLU A 317 7.64 -1.16 4.39
C GLU A 317 6.40 -1.36 5.26
N THR A 318 5.29 -0.71 4.92
CA THR A 318 4.00 -0.89 5.63
C THR A 318 3.12 -1.97 5.00
N VAL A 319 3.37 -2.29 3.74
CA VAL A 319 2.59 -3.22 2.92
C VAL A 319 3.49 -4.29 2.33
N THR A 320 2.98 -5.53 2.25
CA THR A 320 3.70 -6.65 1.63
C THR A 320 2.87 -7.38 0.59
N ALA A 321 3.54 -7.85 -0.46
CA ALA A 321 3.04 -8.83 -1.40
C ALA A 321 3.48 -10.23 -0.98
N GLY A 322 2.57 -11.16 -0.75
CA GLY A 322 2.86 -12.50 -0.22
C GLY A 322 2.06 -12.80 1.05
N GLY A 323 2.40 -13.83 1.82
CA GLY A 323 1.65 -14.31 2.99
C GLY A 323 0.96 -15.64 2.73
N VAL A 324 -0.08 -15.97 3.45
CA VAL A 324 -0.81 -17.24 3.25
C VAL A 324 -1.21 -17.39 1.78
N LYS A 325 -0.91 -18.54 1.21
CA LYS A 325 -1.21 -18.83 -0.20
C LYS A 325 -2.72 -18.86 -0.41
N LEU A 326 -3.22 -18.20 -1.46
CA LEU A 326 -4.66 -18.00 -1.64
C LEU A 326 -5.46 -19.29 -1.78
N ASN A 327 -4.83 -20.38 -2.27
CA ASN A 327 -5.49 -21.69 -2.36
C ASN A 327 -5.69 -22.38 -1.00
N GLU A 328 -5.00 -21.95 0.06
CA GLU A 328 -5.20 -22.44 1.43
C GLU A 328 -6.46 -21.85 2.10
N ILE A 329 -7.01 -20.77 1.53
CA ILE A 329 -8.10 -19.99 2.12
C ILE A 329 -9.37 -20.14 1.29
N ASN A 330 -10.50 -20.27 1.96
CA ASN A 330 -11.82 -20.17 1.32
C ASN A 330 -12.15 -18.68 1.12
N PRO A 331 -12.28 -18.17 -0.13
CA PRO A 331 -12.53 -16.74 -0.37
C PRO A 331 -13.91 -16.26 0.09
N LYS A 332 -14.83 -17.19 0.37
CA LYS A 332 -16.18 -16.84 0.83
C LYS A 332 -16.28 -16.67 2.35
N THR A 333 -15.47 -17.42 3.11
CA THR A 333 -15.52 -17.44 4.58
C THR A 333 -14.25 -16.93 5.23
N MET A 334 -13.15 -16.83 4.48
CA MET A 334 -11.78 -16.55 4.94
C MET A 334 -11.21 -17.64 5.88
N GLU A 335 -11.84 -18.79 5.94
CA GLU A 335 -11.37 -19.93 6.72
C GLU A 335 -10.21 -20.64 6.04
N ALA A 336 -9.28 -21.15 6.84
CA ALA A 336 -8.27 -22.09 6.38
C ALA A 336 -8.93 -23.41 5.96
N LYS A 337 -8.67 -23.87 4.73
CA LYS A 337 -9.31 -25.10 4.21
C LYS A 337 -8.86 -26.38 4.91
N LYS A 338 -7.59 -26.42 5.33
CA LYS A 338 -7.00 -27.60 5.98
C LYS A 338 -7.32 -27.67 7.47
N ILE A 339 -7.62 -26.55 8.10
CA ILE A 339 -7.77 -26.46 9.55
C ILE A 339 -9.07 -25.67 9.84
N PRO A 340 -10.21 -26.35 10.00
CA PRO A 340 -11.45 -25.70 10.44
C PRO A 340 -11.24 -24.94 11.75
N ALA A 341 -11.93 -23.83 11.96
CA ALA A 341 -11.82 -22.91 13.10
C ALA A 341 -10.66 -21.88 13.03
N TYR A 342 -9.97 -21.76 11.90
CA TYR A 342 -9.03 -20.67 11.66
C TYR A 342 -9.51 -19.71 10.58
N LEU A 343 -9.60 -18.44 10.93
CA LEU A 343 -9.90 -17.35 10.03
C LEU A 343 -8.65 -16.53 9.77
N PHE A 344 -8.29 -16.35 8.49
CA PHE A 344 -7.22 -15.45 8.09
C PHE A 344 -7.82 -14.16 7.58
N TYR A 345 -7.68 -13.09 8.36
CA TYR A 345 -8.07 -11.77 7.92
C TYR A 345 -6.83 -10.96 7.52
N ARG A 346 -6.73 -10.65 6.24
CA ARG A 346 -5.62 -9.90 5.69
C ARG A 346 -6.11 -8.65 4.97
N ARG A 347 -5.41 -7.53 5.18
CA ARG A 347 -5.48 -6.39 4.29
C ARG A 347 -4.73 -6.80 3.00
N ASN A 348 -5.49 -7.14 1.96
CA ASN A 348 -4.93 -7.41 0.64
C ASN A 348 -4.56 -6.09 -0.01
N THR A 349 -3.35 -6.01 -0.52
CA THR A 349 -2.86 -4.94 -1.39
C THR A 349 -2.64 -5.47 -2.78
#